data_1feb6e919930462f79d223cfd9367ca0
#
_entry.id   1feb6e919930462f79d223cfd9367ca0
#
_cell.length_a   1.000
_cell.length_b   1.000
_cell.length_c   1.000
_cell.angle_alpha   90.00
_cell.angle_beta   90.00
_cell.angle_gamma   90.00
#
_symmetry.space_group_name_H-M   'P 1'
#
loop_
_entity.id
_entity.type
_entity.pdbx_description
1 polymer ?
#
loop_
_entity_poly.entity_id
_entity_poly.type
_entity_poly.pdbx_seq_one_letter_code
_entity_poly.pdbx_strand_id
1 'polypeptide(L)'
;MDEKSKLIDRYYDRYFESYFRRFINSFFRFNALPVVYTLGIKYLCNQKLRYMIIETKHLIIRYFQEKDVAGLLEYLSHPRVNCFVGDRLCSVESALAYISNTPKDMLRYAVCLKEDDFIIGDVFALREYTDTFSVGWHFNQRFEGKGLAYEAATEFLDYLFCDAGARRVYGFVEDDNLRSKRLCKRLGMRYERCMKEFISFVCYPDGTPRYEDTCIYAILNKEWTEQREQKPNSLGLCRVVTDMHEMNEKKQ
;
A
#
# COMPACT_ATOMS: atom_id res chain seq x y z
N MET A 1 -27.18 -7.46 0.85
CA MET A 1 -25.91 -7.80 0.16
C MET A 1 -26.30 -8.32 -1.21
N ASP A 2 -26.11 -7.51 -2.23
CA ASP A 2 -26.58 -7.71 -3.61
C ASP A 2 -25.77 -8.85 -4.28
N GLU A 3 -26.40 -9.61 -5.16
CA GLU A 3 -25.77 -10.71 -5.93
C GLU A 3 -24.55 -10.25 -6.76
N LYS A 4 -24.49 -8.96 -7.13
CA LYS A 4 -23.37 -8.35 -7.83
C LYS A 4 -22.09 -8.27 -6.98
N SER A 5 -22.22 -7.97 -5.68
CA SER A 5 -21.12 -8.01 -4.73
C SER A 5 -20.52 -9.42 -4.61
N LYS A 6 -21.40 -10.44 -4.63
CA LYS A 6 -20.99 -11.85 -4.60
C LYS A 6 -20.30 -12.33 -5.89
N LEU A 7 -20.54 -11.67 -7.01
CA LEU A 7 -19.88 -12.02 -8.28
C LEU A 7 -18.44 -11.49 -8.34
N ILE A 8 -18.22 -10.29 -7.82
CA ILE A 8 -16.90 -9.66 -7.70
C ILE A 8 -16.04 -10.45 -6.70
N ASP A 9 -16.58 -10.78 -5.53
CA ASP A 9 -15.90 -11.62 -4.53
C ASP A 9 -15.57 -13.01 -5.08
N ARG A 10 -16.47 -13.64 -5.84
CA ARG A 10 -16.20 -14.95 -6.48
C ARG A 10 -15.16 -14.88 -7.60
N TYR A 11 -15.01 -13.75 -8.27
CA TYR A 11 -13.99 -13.58 -9.31
C TYR A 11 -12.60 -13.39 -8.69
N TYR A 12 -12.51 -12.60 -7.61
CA TYR A 12 -11.29 -12.44 -6.81
C TYR A 12 -10.87 -13.76 -6.15
N ASP A 13 -11.79 -14.47 -5.50
CA ASP A 13 -11.52 -15.75 -4.86
C ASP A 13 -11.09 -16.83 -5.86
N ARG A 14 -11.71 -16.91 -7.03
CA ARG A 14 -11.42 -17.97 -8.01
C ARG A 14 -10.09 -17.77 -8.72
N TYR A 15 -9.68 -16.54 -8.98
CA TYR A 15 -8.39 -16.22 -9.60
C TYR A 15 -7.25 -16.34 -8.59
N PHE A 16 -7.48 -15.91 -7.35
CA PHE A 16 -6.52 -15.96 -6.25
C PHE A 16 -6.33 -17.41 -5.74
N GLU A 17 -7.41 -18.16 -5.50
CA GLU A 17 -7.34 -19.54 -5.02
C GLU A 17 -6.73 -20.51 -6.04
N SER A 18 -7.00 -20.38 -7.33
CA SER A 18 -6.49 -21.31 -8.33
C SER A 18 -4.97 -21.19 -8.54
N TYR A 19 -4.42 -19.97 -8.43
CA TYR A 19 -2.98 -19.72 -8.53
C TYR A 19 -2.27 -20.09 -7.23
N PHE A 20 -2.88 -19.77 -6.09
CA PHE A 20 -2.32 -20.01 -4.76
C PHE A 20 -2.31 -21.49 -4.37
N ARG A 21 -3.35 -22.26 -4.67
CA ARG A 21 -3.40 -23.73 -4.40
C ARG A 21 -2.38 -24.52 -5.21
N ARG A 22 -2.11 -24.16 -6.46
CA ARG A 22 -1.08 -24.83 -7.26
C ARG A 22 0.32 -24.60 -6.73
N PHE A 23 0.59 -23.44 -6.16
CA PHE A 23 1.89 -23.08 -5.60
C PHE A 23 2.14 -23.74 -4.24
N ILE A 24 1.15 -23.79 -3.36
CA ILE A 24 1.26 -24.43 -2.03
C ILE A 24 1.54 -25.93 -2.16
N ASN A 25 0.86 -26.63 -3.05
CA ASN A 25 1.07 -28.06 -3.23
C ASN A 25 2.45 -28.44 -3.82
N SER A 26 3.12 -27.51 -4.49
CA SER A 26 4.50 -27.70 -4.97
C SER A 26 5.55 -27.52 -3.87
N PHE A 27 5.27 -26.71 -2.83
CA PHE A 27 6.24 -26.33 -1.81
C PHE A 27 6.29 -27.29 -0.60
N PHE A 28 5.21 -28.03 -0.34
CA PHE A 28 5.12 -28.94 0.82
C PHE A 28 5.80 -30.31 0.62
N ARG A 29 6.51 -30.54 -0.48
CA ARG A 29 7.19 -31.83 -0.73
C ARG A 29 8.64 -31.95 -0.26
N PHE A 30 9.23 -30.90 0.33
CA PHE A 30 10.62 -30.98 0.82
C PHE A 30 10.80 -30.38 2.22
N ASN A 31 11.01 -31.32 3.17
CA ASN A 31 11.74 -31.24 4.44
C ASN A 31 11.26 -30.37 5.60
N ALA A 32 10.81 -31.09 6.62
CA ALA A 32 10.70 -30.68 8.01
C ALA A 32 12.05 -30.21 8.58
N LEU A 33 12.20 -28.92 8.87
CA LEU A 33 13.19 -28.36 9.81
C LEU A 33 12.58 -27.14 10.55
N PRO A 34 13.05 -26.76 11.72
CA PRO A 34 12.26 -26.70 12.94
C PRO A 34 11.28 -25.51 12.97
N VAL A 35 10.01 -25.84 13.11
CA VAL A 35 8.84 -24.96 13.29
C VAL A 35 9.05 -23.88 14.39
N VAL A 36 9.89 -24.15 15.39
CA VAL A 36 10.13 -23.24 16.51
C VAL A 36 10.94 -22.00 16.13
N TYR A 37 11.94 -22.15 15.24
CA TYR A 37 12.76 -21.01 14.79
C TYR A 37 11.96 -20.08 13.85
N THR A 38 11.13 -20.68 13.01
CA THR A 38 10.30 -19.92 12.05
C THR A 38 9.16 -19.18 12.74
N LEU A 39 8.60 -19.74 13.82
CA LEU A 39 7.57 -19.09 14.64
C LEU A 39 8.15 -17.93 15.47
N GLY A 40 9.35 -18.09 16.03
CA GLY A 40 10.03 -17.03 16.78
C GLY A 40 10.41 -15.84 15.90
N ILE A 41 10.96 -16.09 14.71
CA ILE A 41 11.31 -15.03 13.75
C ILE A 41 10.06 -14.37 13.17
N LYS A 42 9.00 -15.14 12.86
CA LYS A 42 7.71 -14.57 12.43
C LYS A 42 7.05 -13.75 13.55
N TYR A 43 7.15 -14.18 14.79
CA TYR A 43 6.61 -13.44 15.95
C TYR A 43 7.36 -12.14 16.19
N LEU A 44 8.70 -12.16 16.11
CA LEU A 44 9.55 -10.97 16.25
C LEU A 44 9.40 -10.03 15.04
N CYS A 45 9.27 -10.57 13.83
CA CYS A 45 9.01 -9.77 12.64
C CYS A 45 7.62 -9.11 12.68
N ASN A 46 6.57 -9.84 13.14
CA ASN A 46 5.23 -9.28 13.36
C ASN A 46 5.19 -8.26 14.50
N GLN A 47 5.98 -8.44 15.56
CA GLN A 47 6.08 -7.45 16.64
C GLN A 47 6.80 -6.18 16.16
N LYS A 48 7.90 -6.30 15.36
CA LYS A 48 8.62 -5.17 14.80
C LYS A 48 7.80 -4.37 13.79
N LEU A 49 6.91 -5.06 13.02
CA LEU A 49 5.97 -4.42 12.09
C LEU A 49 4.83 -3.68 12.81
N ARG A 50 4.59 -3.95 14.08
CA ARG A 50 3.45 -3.41 14.84
C ARG A 50 3.63 -1.97 15.33
N TYR A 51 4.83 -1.39 15.17
CA TYR A 51 5.17 -0.05 15.67
C TYR A 51 5.86 0.82 14.62
N MET A 52 5.48 0.68 13.33
CA MET A 52 6.06 1.53 12.31
C MET A 52 5.48 2.94 12.42
N ILE A 53 6.33 3.88 12.73
CA ILE A 53 6.09 5.31 12.59
C ILE A 53 7.26 5.87 11.80
N ILE A 54 6.98 6.49 10.65
CA ILE A 54 7.96 7.21 9.85
C ILE A 54 7.63 8.69 9.94
N GLU A 55 8.57 9.47 10.46
CA GLU A 55 8.49 10.92 10.43
C GLU A 55 9.33 11.46 9.29
N THR A 56 8.73 12.35 8.50
CA THR A 56 9.38 13.06 7.41
C THR A 56 9.47 14.55 7.72
N LYS A 57 9.81 15.37 6.74
CA LYS A 57 9.80 16.83 6.91
C LYS A 57 8.41 17.37 7.23
N HIS A 58 7.37 16.89 6.51
CA HIS A 58 6.01 17.43 6.61
C HIS A 58 4.99 16.40 7.05
N LEU A 59 5.34 15.10 7.11
CA LEU A 59 4.39 14.01 7.29
C LEU A 59 4.77 13.09 8.45
N ILE A 60 3.74 12.39 8.95
CA ILE A 60 3.84 11.22 9.81
C ILE A 60 3.12 10.08 9.09
N ILE A 61 3.82 8.96 8.85
CA ILE A 61 3.24 7.73 8.33
C ILE A 61 3.14 6.76 9.49
N ARG A 62 1.91 6.37 9.85
CA ARG A 62 1.60 5.58 11.03
C ARG A 62 0.43 4.63 10.81
N TYR A 63 0.17 3.77 11.78
CA TYR A 63 -1.08 3.01 11.80
C TYR A 63 -2.28 3.95 11.87
N PHE A 64 -3.38 3.50 11.27
CA PHE A 64 -4.67 4.19 11.40
C PHE A 64 -5.13 4.25 12.85
N GLN A 65 -5.84 5.30 13.18
CA GLN A 65 -6.50 5.53 14.46
C GLN A 65 -7.98 5.86 14.22
N GLU A 66 -8.83 5.65 15.20
CA GLU A 66 -10.27 5.94 15.08
C GLU A 66 -10.56 7.40 14.69
N LYS A 67 -9.72 8.34 15.13
CA LYS A 67 -9.82 9.76 14.75
C LYS A 67 -9.65 10.01 13.25
N ASP A 68 -9.06 9.08 12.50
CA ASP A 68 -8.82 9.22 11.06
C ASP A 68 -10.08 9.03 10.23
N VAL A 69 -11.16 8.50 10.81
CA VAL A 69 -12.44 8.19 10.14
C VAL A 69 -12.96 9.36 9.32
N ALA A 70 -12.98 10.57 9.89
CA ALA A 70 -13.48 11.74 9.19
C ALA A 70 -12.66 12.09 7.94
N GLY A 71 -11.34 12.04 8.05
CA GLY A 71 -10.44 12.29 6.93
C GLY A 71 -10.47 11.18 5.88
N LEU A 72 -10.61 9.90 6.29
CA LEU A 72 -10.81 8.77 5.38
C LEU A 72 -12.07 8.96 4.54
N LEU A 73 -13.19 9.30 5.15
CA LEU A 73 -14.45 9.58 4.46
C LEU A 73 -14.32 10.75 3.49
N GLU A 74 -13.48 11.75 3.78
CA GLU A 74 -13.28 12.90 2.91
C GLU A 74 -12.74 12.50 1.52
N TYR A 75 -11.84 11.52 1.44
CA TYR A 75 -11.23 11.15 0.14
C TYR A 75 -11.65 9.78 -0.39
N LEU A 76 -12.18 8.87 0.43
CA LEU A 76 -12.63 7.55 -0.01
C LEU A 76 -14.14 7.45 -0.24
N SER A 77 -14.96 8.46 0.15
CA SER A 77 -16.39 8.44 -0.18
C SER A 77 -16.65 8.62 -1.69
N HIS A 78 -15.74 9.29 -2.39
CA HIS A 78 -15.82 9.52 -3.83
C HIS A 78 -14.46 9.25 -4.48
N PRO A 79 -14.07 7.97 -4.69
CA PRO A 79 -12.80 7.62 -5.31
C PRO A 79 -12.66 8.26 -6.69
N ARG A 80 -11.48 8.79 -7.00
CA ARG A 80 -11.19 9.53 -8.24
C ARG A 80 -10.81 8.62 -9.41
N VAL A 81 -10.56 7.36 -9.15
CA VAL A 81 -10.15 6.34 -10.11
C VAL A 81 -10.95 5.07 -9.87
N ASN A 82 -11.19 4.33 -10.94
CA ASN A 82 -12.10 3.19 -10.89
C ASN A 82 -11.54 2.02 -10.07
N CYS A 83 -10.22 1.82 -10.05
CA CYS A 83 -9.60 0.76 -9.25
C CYS A 83 -9.89 0.86 -7.74
N PHE A 84 -10.30 2.02 -7.24
CA PHE A 84 -10.64 2.24 -5.83
C PHE A 84 -12.15 2.31 -5.56
N VAL A 85 -12.99 2.02 -6.54
CA VAL A 85 -14.46 1.96 -6.32
C VAL A 85 -14.81 0.90 -5.29
N GLY A 86 -14.06 -0.21 -5.24
CA GLY A 86 -14.21 -1.25 -4.21
C GLY A 86 -13.86 -0.80 -2.79
N ASP A 87 -12.98 0.20 -2.65
CA ASP A 87 -12.57 0.77 -1.36
C ASP A 87 -13.47 1.95 -0.93
N ARG A 88 -14.55 2.21 -1.65
CA ARG A 88 -15.45 3.32 -1.36
C ARG A 88 -16.08 3.18 0.03
N LEU A 89 -15.91 4.21 0.84
CA LEU A 89 -16.48 4.31 2.18
C LEU A 89 -17.77 5.15 2.15
N CYS A 90 -18.88 4.57 2.63
CA CYS A 90 -20.18 5.23 2.60
C CYS A 90 -20.69 5.65 3.99
N SER A 91 -20.00 5.23 5.07
CA SER A 91 -20.42 5.51 6.44
C SER A 91 -19.24 5.44 7.41
N VAL A 92 -19.45 5.90 8.64
CA VAL A 92 -18.50 5.78 9.75
C VAL A 92 -18.17 4.31 10.03
N GLU A 93 -19.17 3.44 9.99
CA GLU A 93 -19.00 1.99 10.23
C GLU A 93 -18.09 1.36 9.16
N SER A 94 -18.27 1.75 7.87
CA SER A 94 -17.41 1.29 6.80
C SER A 94 -15.96 1.79 6.94
N ALA A 95 -15.77 3.02 7.44
CA ALA A 95 -14.44 3.56 7.71
C ALA A 95 -13.77 2.88 8.90
N LEU A 96 -14.50 2.60 9.97
CA LEU A 96 -13.98 1.82 11.11
C LEU A 96 -13.61 0.40 10.70
N ALA A 97 -14.44 -0.24 9.87
CA ALA A 97 -14.13 -1.56 9.32
C ALA A 97 -12.86 -1.53 8.43
N TYR A 98 -12.69 -0.49 7.62
CA TYR A 98 -11.48 -0.29 6.80
C TYR A 98 -10.21 -0.19 7.64
N ILE A 99 -10.26 0.55 8.77
CA ILE A 99 -9.16 0.68 9.73
C ILE A 99 -8.85 -0.67 10.39
N SER A 100 -9.88 -1.43 10.78
CA SER A 100 -9.74 -2.63 11.63
C SER A 100 -9.38 -3.89 10.83
N ASN A 101 -9.78 -3.97 9.56
CA ASN A 101 -9.74 -5.18 8.75
C ASN A 101 -8.61 -5.18 7.71
N THR A 102 -7.42 -4.71 8.06
CA THR A 102 -6.27 -4.82 7.16
C THR A 102 -5.87 -6.30 7.02
N PRO A 103 -5.82 -6.86 5.79
CA PRO A 103 -5.37 -8.22 5.56
C PRO A 103 -3.96 -8.47 6.12
N LYS A 104 -3.68 -9.70 6.58
CA LYS A 104 -2.41 -10.06 7.23
C LYS A 104 -1.18 -9.85 6.35
N ASP A 105 -1.34 -10.03 5.04
CA ASP A 105 -0.25 -9.90 4.05
C ASP A 105 -0.16 -8.48 3.47
N MET A 106 -1.02 -7.56 3.93
CA MET A 106 -1.04 -6.16 3.51
C MET A 106 -0.45 -5.27 4.60
N LEU A 107 0.51 -4.45 4.21
CA LEU A 107 0.96 -3.31 4.98
C LEU A 107 0.11 -2.11 4.54
N ARG A 108 -0.55 -1.42 5.48
CA ARG A 108 -1.35 -0.24 5.17
C ARG A 108 -1.19 0.79 6.28
N TYR A 109 -0.84 2.01 5.90
CA TYR A 109 -0.49 3.08 6.83
C TYR A 109 -1.16 4.39 6.44
N ALA A 110 -1.67 5.09 7.43
CA ALA A 110 -2.15 6.45 7.30
C ALA A 110 -0.98 7.39 7.03
N VAL A 111 -1.18 8.33 6.11
CA VAL A 111 -0.27 9.46 5.86
C VAL A 111 -0.91 10.71 6.43
N CYS A 112 -0.30 11.29 7.44
CA CYS A 112 -0.84 12.44 8.19
C CYS A 112 0.10 13.64 8.08
N LEU A 113 -0.46 14.85 8.14
CA LEU A 113 0.34 16.06 8.29
C LEU A 113 1.03 16.05 9.65
N LYS A 114 2.30 16.46 9.71
CA LYS A 114 3.05 16.53 10.96
C LYS A 114 2.58 17.64 11.89
N GLU A 115 1.94 18.66 11.33
CA GLU A 115 1.50 19.85 12.02
C GLU A 115 0.34 19.57 12.99
N ASP A 116 -0.68 18.83 12.55
CA ASP A 116 -1.93 18.61 13.27
C ASP A 116 -2.38 17.15 13.33
N ASP A 117 -1.53 16.25 12.79
CA ASP A 117 -1.81 14.81 12.65
C ASP A 117 -3.10 14.51 11.86
N PHE A 118 -3.51 15.43 10.97
CA PHE A 118 -4.66 15.22 10.08
C PHE A 118 -4.30 14.28 8.94
N ILE A 119 -5.11 13.23 8.73
CA ILE A 119 -4.90 12.27 7.65
C ILE A 119 -5.18 12.89 6.27
N ILE A 120 -4.20 12.79 5.38
CA ILE A 120 -4.27 13.30 4.01
C ILE A 120 -4.25 12.21 2.95
N GLY A 121 -4.08 10.96 3.36
CA GLY A 121 -4.00 9.82 2.46
C GLY A 121 -3.54 8.56 3.17
N ASP A 122 -3.30 7.54 2.40
CA ASP A 122 -2.70 6.30 2.87
C ASP A 122 -1.78 5.69 1.81
N VAL A 123 -0.83 4.89 2.28
CA VAL A 123 0.06 4.07 1.45
C VAL A 123 -0.10 2.61 1.86
N PHE A 124 -0.03 1.71 0.89
CA PHE A 124 -0.17 0.29 1.16
C PHE A 124 0.73 -0.56 0.27
N ALA A 125 1.08 -1.74 0.76
CA ALA A 125 1.81 -2.76 0.02
C ALA A 125 1.28 -4.14 0.34
N LEU A 126 1.02 -4.93 -0.69
CA LEU A 126 0.69 -6.34 -0.56
C LEU A 126 1.96 -7.16 -0.82
N ARG A 127 2.32 -8.02 0.13
CA ARG A 127 3.41 -8.97 -0.07
C ARG A 127 2.89 -10.15 -0.89
N GLU A 128 3.33 -10.27 -2.12
CA GLU A 128 2.90 -11.34 -3.04
C GLU A 128 3.81 -12.55 -2.99
N TYR A 129 5.12 -12.31 -2.85
CA TYR A 129 6.14 -13.33 -2.70
C TYR A 129 7.06 -12.97 -1.55
N THR A 130 8.10 -13.78 -1.31
CA THR A 130 9.02 -13.60 -0.18
C THR A 130 9.63 -12.19 -0.13
N ASP A 131 9.94 -11.60 -1.30
CA ASP A 131 10.68 -10.36 -1.45
C ASP A 131 10.09 -9.40 -2.50
N THR A 132 8.85 -9.64 -2.92
CA THR A 132 8.16 -8.84 -3.94
C THR A 132 6.87 -8.27 -3.38
N PHE A 133 6.69 -6.95 -3.57
CA PHE A 133 5.52 -6.22 -3.09
C PHE A 133 4.84 -5.47 -4.23
N SER A 134 3.51 -5.53 -4.28
CA SER A 134 2.72 -4.57 -5.04
C SER A 134 2.33 -3.41 -4.13
N VAL A 135 2.44 -2.17 -4.64
CA VAL A 135 2.19 -0.96 -3.87
C VAL A 135 1.08 -0.12 -4.48
N GLY A 136 0.40 0.62 -3.61
CA GLY A 136 -0.57 1.61 -3.99
C GLY A 136 -0.67 2.73 -2.97
N TRP A 137 -1.43 3.75 -3.32
CA TRP A 137 -1.63 4.95 -2.50
C TRP A 137 -2.94 5.64 -2.83
N HIS A 138 -3.56 6.21 -1.79
CA HIS A 138 -4.65 7.15 -1.91
C HIS A 138 -4.22 8.50 -1.35
N PHE A 139 -4.56 9.60 -2.00
CA PHE A 139 -4.32 10.93 -1.48
C PHE A 139 -5.54 11.82 -1.68
N ASN A 140 -5.86 12.56 -0.64
CA ASN A 140 -6.90 13.56 -0.63
C ASN A 140 -6.54 14.70 -1.59
N GLN A 141 -7.45 15.02 -2.51
CA GLN A 141 -7.27 16.05 -3.52
C GLN A 141 -6.91 17.43 -2.96
N ARG A 142 -7.40 17.77 -1.77
CA ARG A 142 -7.12 19.07 -1.11
C ARG A 142 -5.62 19.32 -0.91
N PHE A 143 -4.82 18.26 -0.88
CA PHE A 143 -3.39 18.33 -0.62
C PHE A 143 -2.55 18.07 -1.87
N GLU A 144 -3.17 18.03 -3.05
CA GLU A 144 -2.49 17.84 -4.33
C GLU A 144 -1.56 19.01 -4.69
N GLY A 145 -0.50 18.74 -5.45
CA GLY A 145 0.43 19.76 -5.95
C GLY A 145 1.50 20.21 -4.95
N LYS A 146 1.43 19.79 -3.70
CA LYS A 146 2.38 20.19 -2.62
C LYS A 146 3.58 19.26 -2.47
N GLY A 147 3.70 18.21 -3.27
CA GLY A 147 4.78 17.23 -3.19
C GLY A 147 4.62 16.14 -2.12
N LEU A 148 3.59 16.22 -1.28
CA LEU A 148 3.38 15.34 -0.13
C LEU A 148 3.23 13.86 -0.52
N ALA A 149 2.54 13.55 -1.62
CA ALA A 149 2.44 12.18 -2.12
C ALA A 149 3.80 11.58 -2.51
N TYR A 150 4.70 12.40 -3.08
CA TYR A 150 6.05 11.98 -3.41
C TYR A 150 6.89 11.75 -2.14
N GLU A 151 6.78 12.65 -1.17
CA GLU A 151 7.44 12.53 0.13
C GLU A 151 7.01 11.23 0.83
N ALA A 152 5.71 11.00 0.98
CA ALA A 152 5.18 9.80 1.61
C ALA A 152 5.60 8.51 0.89
N ALA A 153 5.43 8.46 -0.44
CA ALA A 153 5.76 7.27 -1.21
C ALA A 153 7.27 6.98 -1.21
N THR A 154 8.12 8.02 -1.18
CA THR A 154 9.59 7.86 -1.08
C THR A 154 9.97 7.16 0.23
N GLU A 155 9.50 7.66 1.35
CA GLU A 155 9.82 7.09 2.67
C GLU A 155 9.20 5.70 2.85
N PHE A 156 8.02 5.46 2.26
CA PHE A 156 7.42 4.14 2.29
C PHE A 156 8.21 3.12 1.45
N LEU A 157 8.75 3.52 0.29
CA LEU A 157 9.64 2.67 -0.50
C LEU A 157 10.97 2.40 0.24
N ASP A 158 11.55 3.42 0.91
CA ASP A 158 12.73 3.22 1.76
C ASP A 158 12.46 2.15 2.82
N TYR A 159 11.33 2.25 3.52
CA TYR A 159 10.91 1.22 4.49
C TYR A 159 10.77 -0.17 3.87
N LEU A 160 10.13 -0.29 2.71
CA LEU A 160 9.97 -1.58 2.04
C LEU A 160 11.31 -2.21 1.67
N PHE A 161 12.26 -1.42 1.18
CA PHE A 161 13.58 -1.92 0.76
C PHE A 161 14.52 -2.17 1.92
N CYS A 162 14.56 -1.30 2.92
CA CYS A 162 15.52 -1.38 4.02
C CYS A 162 15.06 -2.30 5.14
N ASP A 163 13.75 -2.23 5.51
CA ASP A 163 13.23 -2.88 6.71
C ASP A 163 12.35 -4.10 6.39
N ALA A 164 11.49 -4.01 5.36
CA ALA A 164 10.59 -5.10 4.98
C ALA A 164 11.26 -6.15 4.08
N GLY A 165 12.50 -5.91 3.61
CA GLY A 165 13.31 -6.83 2.84
C GLY A 165 12.83 -6.99 1.38
N ALA A 166 12.21 -5.95 0.82
CA ALA A 166 11.81 -5.97 -0.58
C ALA A 166 13.03 -6.02 -1.50
N ARG A 167 13.02 -6.93 -2.48
CA ARG A 167 13.94 -6.93 -3.63
C ARG A 167 13.33 -6.20 -4.81
N ARG A 168 12.00 -6.29 -4.95
CA ARG A 168 11.23 -5.70 -6.03
C ARG A 168 9.95 -5.08 -5.48
N VAL A 169 9.68 -3.86 -5.93
CA VAL A 169 8.40 -3.18 -5.70
C VAL A 169 7.79 -2.82 -7.05
N TYR A 170 6.49 -3.01 -7.21
CA TYR A 170 5.79 -2.61 -8.41
C TYR A 170 4.37 -2.11 -8.09
N GLY A 171 3.76 -1.40 -9.03
CA GLY A 171 2.39 -0.93 -8.90
C GLY A 171 1.64 -1.11 -10.21
N PHE A 172 0.35 -1.43 -10.07
CA PHE A 172 -0.61 -1.37 -11.16
C PHE A 172 -1.16 0.05 -11.26
N VAL A 173 -1.23 0.57 -12.47
CA VAL A 173 -1.72 1.92 -12.73
C VAL A 173 -2.63 1.88 -13.96
N GLU A 174 -3.87 2.30 -13.79
CA GLU A 174 -4.79 2.46 -14.92
C GLU A 174 -4.18 3.39 -15.97
N ASP A 175 -4.38 3.09 -17.25
CA ASP A 175 -3.68 3.80 -18.33
C ASP A 175 -4.04 5.29 -18.40
N ASP A 176 -5.22 5.68 -17.97
CA ASP A 176 -5.69 7.07 -17.88
C ASP A 176 -5.30 7.79 -16.57
N ASN A 177 -4.78 7.06 -15.56
CA ASN A 177 -4.36 7.64 -14.28
C ASN A 177 -3.00 8.35 -14.39
N LEU A 178 -2.99 9.52 -15.05
CA LEU A 178 -1.78 10.31 -15.28
C LEU A 178 -1.07 10.76 -13.99
N ARG A 179 -1.81 10.91 -12.88
CA ARG A 179 -1.23 11.33 -11.59
C ARG A 179 -0.36 10.23 -11.01
N SER A 180 -0.88 9.02 -10.93
CA SER A 180 -0.13 7.87 -10.44
C SER A 180 1.06 7.55 -11.34
N LYS A 181 0.89 7.62 -12.68
CA LYS A 181 2.01 7.48 -13.64
C LYS A 181 3.13 8.49 -13.40
N ARG A 182 2.78 9.77 -13.15
CA ARG A 182 3.78 10.81 -12.84
C ARG A 182 4.49 10.53 -11.51
N LEU A 183 3.76 10.07 -10.51
CA LEU A 183 4.35 9.72 -9.21
C LEU A 183 5.30 8.53 -9.36
N CYS A 184 4.90 7.44 -10.02
CA CYS A 184 5.79 6.31 -10.31
C CYS A 184 7.09 6.75 -11.01
N LYS A 185 6.97 7.58 -12.06
CA LYS A 185 8.14 8.11 -12.78
C LYS A 185 9.05 8.96 -11.89
N ARG A 186 8.48 9.80 -11.02
CA ARG A 186 9.27 10.61 -10.07
C ARG A 186 10.00 9.77 -9.04
N LEU A 187 9.41 8.64 -8.63
CA LEU A 187 10.02 7.64 -7.75
C LEU A 187 11.10 6.80 -8.46
N GLY A 188 11.31 7.02 -9.77
CA GLY A 188 12.26 6.25 -10.55
C GLY A 188 11.78 4.85 -10.94
N MET A 189 10.50 4.57 -10.75
CA MET A 189 9.92 3.32 -11.21
C MET A 189 9.86 3.31 -12.74
N ARG A 190 10.42 2.26 -13.37
CA ARG A 190 10.37 2.10 -14.82
C ARG A 190 9.03 1.54 -15.25
N TYR A 191 8.57 1.98 -16.40
CA TYR A 191 7.44 1.34 -17.08
C TYR A 191 7.89 -0.03 -17.64
N GLU A 192 7.13 -1.08 -17.34
CA GLU A 192 7.43 -2.43 -17.83
C GLU A 192 6.50 -2.88 -18.96
N ARG A 193 5.19 -2.67 -18.79
CA ARG A 193 4.20 -3.01 -19.82
C ARG A 193 2.84 -2.39 -19.52
N CYS A 194 1.95 -2.42 -20.53
CA CYS A 194 0.52 -2.19 -20.39
C CYS A 194 -0.24 -3.43 -20.85
N MET A 195 -1.13 -3.89 -20.03
CA MET A 195 -2.05 -5.00 -20.34
C MET A 195 -3.36 -4.40 -20.81
N LYS A 196 -3.77 -4.78 -22.03
CA LYS A 196 -4.99 -4.28 -22.65
C LYS A 196 -6.22 -4.98 -22.09
N GLU A 197 -7.28 -4.21 -21.81
CA GLU A 197 -8.56 -4.70 -21.30
C GLU A 197 -8.38 -5.70 -20.14
N PHE A 198 -7.47 -5.37 -19.21
CA PHE A 198 -6.99 -6.31 -18.20
C PHE A 198 -8.00 -6.58 -17.11
N ILE A 199 -8.74 -5.54 -16.67
CA ILE A 199 -9.65 -5.63 -15.53
C ILE A 199 -10.83 -4.68 -15.72
N SER A 200 -11.96 -4.99 -15.07
CA SER A 200 -13.11 -4.09 -14.99
C SER A 200 -13.45 -3.84 -13.52
N PHE A 201 -13.53 -2.59 -13.14
CA PHE A 201 -13.97 -2.14 -11.82
C PHE A 201 -15.40 -1.60 -11.83
N VAL A 202 -15.90 -1.22 -13.01
CA VAL A 202 -17.22 -0.62 -13.20
C VAL A 202 -17.88 -1.19 -14.45
N CYS A 203 -19.22 -1.08 -14.50
CA CYS A 203 -19.99 -1.50 -15.67
C CYS A 203 -20.58 -0.29 -16.42
N TYR A 204 -20.88 -0.48 -17.68
CA TYR A 204 -21.74 0.42 -18.44
C TYR A 204 -23.19 0.38 -17.93
N PRO A 205 -24.04 1.37 -18.31
CA PRO A 205 -25.46 1.39 -17.88
C PRO A 205 -26.25 0.14 -18.25
N ASP A 206 -25.87 -0.57 -19.30
CA ASP A 206 -26.47 -1.83 -19.75
C ASP A 206 -26.02 -3.06 -18.93
N GLY A 207 -25.09 -2.85 -17.98
CA GLY A 207 -24.53 -3.89 -17.10
C GLY A 207 -23.33 -4.62 -17.69
N THR A 208 -22.88 -4.30 -18.90
CA THR A 208 -21.65 -4.88 -19.45
C THR A 208 -20.41 -4.36 -18.74
N PRO A 209 -19.38 -5.19 -18.49
CA PRO A 209 -18.14 -4.75 -17.85
C PRO A 209 -17.41 -3.70 -18.72
N ARG A 210 -16.96 -2.62 -18.10
CA ARG A 210 -16.07 -1.66 -18.73
C ARG A 210 -14.63 -2.05 -18.41
N TYR A 211 -13.95 -2.64 -19.39
CA TYR A 211 -12.56 -3.06 -19.23
C TYR A 211 -11.60 -1.88 -19.34
N GLU A 212 -10.54 -1.94 -18.55
CA GLU A 212 -9.52 -0.90 -18.47
C GLU A 212 -8.12 -1.46 -18.73
N ASP A 213 -7.32 -0.68 -19.41
CA ASP A 213 -5.91 -0.97 -19.64
C ASP A 213 -5.12 -0.70 -18.36
N THR A 214 -4.23 -1.61 -18.02
CA THR A 214 -3.44 -1.50 -16.78
C THR A 214 -1.95 -1.55 -17.09
N CYS A 215 -1.25 -0.50 -16.69
CA CYS A 215 0.20 -0.39 -16.81
C CYS A 215 0.89 -0.91 -15.54
N ILE A 216 2.07 -1.53 -15.71
CA ILE A 216 2.95 -1.93 -14.60
C ILE A 216 4.15 -0.99 -14.57
N TYR A 217 4.39 -0.39 -13.41
CA TYR A 217 5.59 0.35 -13.05
C TYR A 217 6.33 -0.39 -11.94
N ALA A 218 7.65 -0.55 -12.05
CA ALA A 218 8.43 -1.31 -11.09
C ALA A 218 9.81 -0.71 -10.83
N ILE A 219 10.37 -1.05 -9.67
CA ILE A 219 11.73 -0.71 -9.29
C ILE A 219 12.33 -1.83 -8.45
N LEU A 220 13.63 -2.09 -8.62
CA LEU A 220 14.40 -3.05 -7.82
C LEU A 220 15.16 -2.33 -6.70
N ASN A 221 15.44 -3.04 -5.62
CA ASN A 221 16.22 -2.51 -4.50
C ASN A 221 17.54 -1.88 -4.96
N LYS A 222 18.31 -2.57 -5.82
CA LYS A 222 19.57 -2.05 -6.35
C LYS A 222 19.41 -0.72 -7.09
N GLU A 223 18.34 -0.57 -7.90
CA GLU A 223 18.08 0.66 -8.64
C GLU A 223 17.66 1.80 -7.69
N TRP A 224 16.91 1.48 -6.65
CA TRP A 224 16.52 2.42 -5.61
C TRP A 224 17.72 2.92 -4.82
N THR A 225 18.61 2.01 -4.38
CA THR A 225 19.84 2.36 -3.65
C THR A 225 20.74 3.27 -4.47
N GLU A 226 21.01 2.94 -5.74
CA GLU A 226 21.80 3.76 -6.66
C GLU A 226 21.20 5.18 -6.81
N GLN A 227 19.88 5.31 -6.91
CA GLN A 227 19.22 6.62 -7.00
C GLN A 227 19.36 7.44 -5.71
N ARG A 228 19.30 6.79 -4.55
CA ARG A 228 19.44 7.45 -3.24
C ARG A 228 20.88 7.93 -2.99
N GLU A 229 21.87 7.15 -3.39
CA GLU A 229 23.27 7.55 -3.32
C GLU A 229 23.60 8.77 -4.19
N GLN A 230 22.96 8.88 -5.35
CA GLN A 230 23.14 10.04 -6.25
C GLN A 230 22.44 11.31 -5.75
N LYS A 231 21.53 11.23 -4.77
CA LYS A 231 20.77 12.37 -4.22
C LYS A 231 20.87 12.43 -2.68
N PRO A 232 22.08 12.57 -2.11
CA PRO A 232 22.27 12.47 -0.66
C PRO A 232 21.52 13.53 0.17
N ASN A 233 21.15 14.67 -0.41
CA ASN A 233 20.46 15.76 0.29
C ASN A 233 18.95 15.57 0.41
N SER A 234 18.38 14.49 -0.13
CA SER A 234 16.96 14.13 0.06
C SER A 234 16.75 13.13 1.21
N LEU A 235 17.81 12.78 1.93
CA LEU A 235 17.78 11.90 3.08
C LEU A 235 17.17 12.62 4.30
N GLY A 236 15.87 12.63 4.39
CA GLY A 236 15.22 12.58 5.70
C GLY A 236 15.71 11.29 6.36
N LEU A 237 16.40 11.40 7.48
CA LEU A 237 16.73 10.22 8.29
C LEU A 237 15.42 9.52 8.65
N CYS A 238 15.12 8.41 7.95
CA CYS A 238 14.04 7.53 8.33
C CYS A 238 14.36 6.99 9.73
N ARG A 239 13.87 7.65 10.77
CA ARG A 239 13.84 7.09 12.11
C ARG A 239 12.56 6.32 12.24
N VAL A 240 12.63 5.01 12.10
CA VAL A 240 11.61 4.12 12.63
C VAL A 240 11.65 4.28 14.14
N VAL A 241 10.76 5.11 14.69
CA VAL A 241 10.62 5.26 16.14
C VAL A 241 9.90 4.01 16.62
N THR A 242 10.65 3.11 17.25
CA THR A 242 10.17 1.79 17.69
C THR A 242 9.46 1.81 19.05
N ASP A 243 9.35 2.97 19.72
CA ASP A 243 8.82 3.01 21.08
C ASP A 243 7.87 4.21 21.33
N MET A 244 6.64 3.91 21.74
CA MET A 244 5.66 4.93 22.17
C MET A 244 6.10 5.65 23.46
N HIS A 245 7.07 5.13 24.20
CA HIS A 245 7.61 5.78 25.41
C HIS A 245 8.38 7.06 25.09
N GLU A 246 9.12 7.12 23.98
CA GLU A 246 9.88 8.33 23.62
C GLU A 246 9.01 9.51 23.16
N MET A 247 7.77 9.26 22.70
CA MET A 247 6.86 10.33 22.28
C MET A 247 6.25 11.11 23.45
N ASN A 248 6.11 10.49 24.62
CA ASN A 248 5.52 11.15 25.80
C ASN A 248 6.53 12.04 26.55
N GLU A 249 7.82 11.77 26.45
CA GLU A 249 8.85 12.57 27.13
C GLU A 249 9.16 13.90 26.43
N LYS A 250 8.81 14.05 25.14
CA LYS A 250 9.02 15.31 24.38
C LYS A 250 7.85 16.30 24.45
N LYS A 251 6.79 15.96 25.19
CA LYS A 251 5.60 16.83 25.38
C LYS A 251 5.43 17.37 26.82
N GLN A 252 6.47 17.20 27.66
CA GLN A 252 6.54 17.86 28.97
C GLN A 252 7.49 19.07 28.96
#